data_3729bb252b7169c78f94d2406a860ce7
#
_entry.id   3729bb252b7169c78f94d2406a860ce7
#
_cell.length_a   1.000
_cell.length_b   1.000
_cell.length_c   1.000
_cell.angle_alpha   90.00
_cell.angle_beta   90.00
_cell.angle_gamma   90.00
#
_symmetry.space_group_name_H-M   'P 1'
#
loop_
_entity.id
_entity.type
_entity.pdbx_description
1 polymer ?
#
loop_
_entity_poly.entity_id
_entity_poly.type
_entity_poly.pdbx_seq_one_letter_code
_entity_poly.pdbx_strand_id
1 'polypeptide(L)'
;MPVKNKCFSTCREFEKPECNPPRCKYVNGNTLKYCRLSHRYKMNKPGCNVTRRVKKGEIKQHARTKIGEMIKKSGKFVQTICSDSGVCIAFGKHTGEINNFFKGFSDFTYALSPIKQIGSKSSNGFIKEISYEKQGYKADAILKSSKKKTADNLVYEYLVGIKYVNRIMKRFPCFLETYGLYYYGGEPDWKIMSGSGPVHAANLKKLQLQSTIDYSKACRESKYAAILIQHIKGVRSIKDFTSVPQYNKFMKCDMLYVFFIIYHALASISKDFSHYDLHDENVLVYEAEKGKYIQYHYHHKDGTETTFYSPYIPKIIDYGRSFFNNGNLTSRKVYDKICTVADCNPDCGQKSGLGWLDPKPTITISSSQKNESHDLRLLKMVETYMGDIFKIQHIKPQEATFVEADKVLKKVVYGVSIKKENKSYGTKENLTISPTKIYNVNGAYLELKTALKNPKVIAENQINYSRFSNKLGDLHVYDDGRDTRYE
;
A
#
# COMPACT_ATOMS: atom_id res chain seq x y z
N MET A 1 9.91 -21.79 55.35
CA MET A 1 10.48 -20.52 54.86
C MET A 1 10.04 -20.39 53.38
N PRO A 2 9.35 -19.32 52.97
CA PRO A 2 8.98 -19.17 51.57
C PRO A 2 10.26 -18.91 50.75
N VAL A 3 10.44 -19.72 49.73
CA VAL A 3 11.52 -19.54 48.73
C VAL A 3 11.37 -18.17 48.10
N LYS A 4 12.23 -17.24 48.47
CA LYS A 4 12.31 -15.92 47.86
C LYS A 4 12.57 -16.10 46.36
N ASN A 5 11.59 -15.71 45.55
CA ASN A 5 11.60 -15.83 44.11
C ASN A 5 12.74 -14.92 43.56
N LYS A 6 13.94 -15.51 43.38
CA LYS A 6 15.19 -14.82 43.01
C LYS A 6 15.11 -13.92 41.78
N CYS A 7 14.01 -13.99 41.02
CA CYS A 7 13.78 -13.16 39.84
C CYS A 7 13.31 -11.72 40.14
N PHE A 8 12.89 -11.43 41.39
CA PHE A 8 12.30 -10.16 41.74
C PHE A 8 13.17 -9.28 42.65
N SER A 9 14.15 -9.86 43.31
CA SER A 9 14.86 -9.15 44.42
C SER A 9 15.84 -8.07 43.95
N THR A 10 16.54 -8.29 42.85
CA THR A 10 17.65 -7.42 42.45
C THR A 10 17.28 -6.07 41.79
N CYS A 11 16.07 -5.93 41.24
CA CYS A 11 15.65 -4.65 40.66
C CYS A 11 14.70 -3.84 41.56
N ARG A 12 14.10 -4.47 42.61
CA ARG A 12 13.22 -3.79 43.54
C ARG A 12 13.97 -2.93 44.58
N GLU A 13 15.25 -3.21 44.74
CA GLU A 13 16.13 -2.50 45.66
C GLU A 13 16.67 -1.20 45.07
N PHE A 14 16.45 -0.95 43.77
CA PHE A 14 16.90 0.27 43.09
C PHE A 14 15.85 1.36 43.09
N GLU A 15 16.26 2.58 43.41
CA GLU A 15 15.46 3.78 43.22
C GLU A 15 15.39 4.17 41.75
N LYS A 16 14.50 5.13 41.42
CA LYS A 16 14.25 5.54 40.03
C LYS A 16 15.51 5.93 39.23
N PRO A 17 16.48 6.69 39.77
CA PRO A 17 17.71 7.04 39.06
C PRO A 17 18.63 5.86 38.78
N GLU A 18 18.53 4.78 39.55
CA GLU A 18 19.37 3.59 39.42
C GLU A 18 18.73 2.48 38.55
N CYS A 19 17.48 2.71 38.15
CA CYS A 19 16.70 1.74 37.37
C CYS A 19 17.02 1.83 35.88
N ASN A 20 18.20 1.36 35.45
CA ASN A 20 18.70 1.50 34.09
C ASN A 20 18.45 0.27 33.20
N PRO A 21 17.98 0.46 31.91
CA PRO A 21 18.03 -0.56 30.90
C PRO A 21 19.49 -0.98 30.58
N PRO A 22 19.75 -2.22 30.11
CA PRO A 22 18.77 -3.21 29.69
C PRO A 22 18.27 -4.15 30.78
N ARG A 23 18.86 -4.10 31.98
CA ARG A 23 18.60 -5.07 33.05
C ARG A 23 17.30 -4.83 33.79
N CYS A 24 17.03 -3.58 34.16
CA CYS A 24 15.85 -3.19 34.92
C CYS A 24 15.03 -2.15 34.20
N LYS A 25 13.73 -2.11 34.47
CA LYS A 25 12.80 -1.11 33.92
C LYS A 25 11.95 -0.53 35.05
N TYR A 26 11.91 0.79 35.13
CA TYR A 26 11.06 1.50 36.08
C TYR A 26 9.60 1.44 35.65
N VAL A 27 8.72 1.10 36.56
CA VAL A 27 7.26 1.07 36.36
C VAL A 27 6.66 2.23 37.13
N ASN A 28 6.06 3.15 36.42
CA ASN A 28 5.34 4.29 36.96
C ASN A 28 3.82 4.04 36.78
N GLY A 29 3.24 3.25 37.66
CA GLY A 29 1.80 3.01 37.71
C GLY A 29 1.08 3.97 38.64
N ASN A 30 -0.24 4.08 38.51
CA ASN A 30 -1.06 4.98 39.31
C ASN A 30 -1.04 4.64 40.82
N THR A 31 -0.83 3.37 41.15
CA THR A 31 -0.88 2.86 42.52
C THR A 31 0.49 2.46 43.08
N LEU A 32 1.44 2.08 42.22
CA LEU A 32 2.76 1.59 42.64
C LEU A 32 3.86 2.03 41.67
N LYS A 33 4.93 2.57 42.22
CA LYS A 33 6.14 2.95 41.50
C LYS A 33 7.28 2.06 41.96
N TYR A 34 7.86 1.27 41.04
CA TYR A 34 8.94 0.34 41.39
C TYR A 34 9.80 -0.03 40.19
N CYS A 35 11.03 -0.48 40.49
CA CYS A 35 11.92 -1.03 39.51
C CYS A 35 11.71 -2.55 39.36
N ARG A 36 11.66 -3.04 38.13
CA ARG A 36 11.52 -4.48 37.82
C ARG A 36 12.52 -4.93 36.78
N LEU A 37 12.85 -6.24 36.78
CA LEU A 37 13.63 -6.82 35.69
C LEU A 37 12.94 -6.61 34.35
N SER A 38 13.68 -6.13 33.34
CA SER A 38 13.18 -6.04 31.99
C SER A 38 12.80 -7.42 31.49
N HIS A 39 11.79 -7.49 30.62
CA HIS A 39 11.31 -8.78 30.06
C HIS A 39 12.44 -9.54 29.35
N ARG A 40 13.30 -8.83 28.64
CA ARG A 40 14.46 -9.37 27.93
C ARG A 40 15.51 -10.01 28.85
N TYR A 41 15.74 -9.41 30.01
CA TYR A 41 16.69 -9.92 31.00
C TYR A 41 16.14 -11.14 31.76
N LYS A 42 14.83 -11.18 32.02
CA LYS A 42 14.16 -12.34 32.63
C LYS A 42 14.28 -13.62 31.80
N MET A 43 14.25 -13.49 30.48
CA MET A 43 14.36 -14.63 29.57
C MET A 43 15.74 -15.31 29.58
N ASN A 44 16.79 -14.55 29.88
CA ASN A 44 18.17 -15.01 29.76
C ASN A 44 18.81 -15.36 31.13
N LYS A 45 18.08 -15.26 32.24
CA LYS A 45 18.62 -15.55 33.56
C LYS A 45 18.36 -17.00 33.95
N PRO A 46 19.39 -17.85 34.18
CA PRO A 46 19.21 -19.21 34.65
C PRO A 46 18.40 -19.24 35.96
N GLY A 47 17.39 -20.08 36.04
CA GLY A 47 16.51 -20.22 37.20
C GLY A 47 15.32 -19.26 37.27
N CYS A 48 15.18 -18.33 36.30
CA CYS A 48 13.95 -17.59 36.08
C CYS A 48 13.06 -18.32 35.08
N ASN A 49 12.34 -19.34 35.52
CA ASN A 49 11.24 -19.88 34.73
C ASN A 49 10.17 -18.79 34.59
N VAL A 50 10.29 -17.99 33.55
CA VAL A 50 9.17 -17.22 33.02
C VAL A 50 8.24 -18.25 32.43
N THR A 51 7.42 -18.86 33.32
CA THR A 51 6.24 -19.56 32.83
C THR A 51 5.49 -18.52 32.00
N ARG A 52 5.55 -18.70 30.66
CA ARG A 52 4.62 -18.08 29.74
C ARG A 52 3.21 -18.47 30.21
N ARG A 53 2.70 -17.81 31.22
CA ARG A 53 1.26 -17.69 31.46
C ARG A 53 0.69 -16.73 30.41
N VAL A 54 1.03 -16.98 29.15
CA VAL A 54 0.31 -16.49 28.04
C VAL A 54 -0.67 -17.60 27.73
N LYS A 55 -1.92 -17.44 28.23
CA LYS A 55 -3.12 -17.96 27.57
C LYS A 55 -3.00 -19.35 26.88
N LYS A 56 -2.20 -20.25 27.42
CA LYS A 56 -2.16 -21.65 26.98
C LYS A 56 -3.45 -22.41 27.33
N GLY A 57 -4.26 -21.87 28.23
CA GLY A 57 -5.52 -22.44 28.65
C GLY A 57 -6.63 -22.35 27.61
N GLU A 58 -6.78 -21.19 26.97
CA GLU A 58 -7.87 -20.97 26.00
C GLU A 58 -7.64 -21.71 24.68
N ILE A 59 -6.39 -21.85 24.23
CA ILE A 59 -6.08 -22.60 23.00
C ILE A 59 -6.22 -24.13 23.19
N LYS A 60 -5.99 -24.65 24.38
CA LYS A 60 -6.09 -26.10 24.65
C LYS A 60 -7.54 -26.59 24.73
N GLN A 61 -8.51 -25.78 25.12
CA GLN A 61 -9.90 -26.20 25.21
C GLN A 61 -10.60 -26.34 23.85
N HIS A 62 -10.16 -25.62 22.81
CA HIS A 62 -10.77 -25.65 21.48
C HIS A 62 -10.18 -26.72 20.54
N ALA A 63 -9.16 -27.45 20.94
CA ALA A 63 -8.44 -28.43 20.10
C ALA A 63 -9.14 -29.80 19.95
N ARG A 64 -10.36 -29.99 20.48
CA ARG A 64 -11.02 -31.32 20.52
C ARG A 64 -12.04 -31.58 19.41
N THR A 65 -12.26 -30.63 18.48
CA THR A 65 -13.18 -30.83 17.35
C THR A 65 -12.45 -30.58 16.02
N LYS A 66 -12.93 -31.20 14.93
CA LYS A 66 -12.43 -30.95 13.55
C LYS A 66 -12.41 -29.44 13.22
N ILE A 67 -13.37 -28.70 13.75
CA ILE A 67 -13.44 -27.24 13.64
C ILE A 67 -12.30 -26.57 14.42
N GLY A 68 -11.95 -27.06 15.60
CA GLY A 68 -10.80 -26.61 16.39
C GLY A 68 -9.47 -26.86 15.71
N GLU A 69 -9.33 -27.94 14.95
CA GLU A 69 -8.12 -28.21 14.15
C GLU A 69 -8.02 -27.31 12.91
N MET A 70 -9.15 -27.02 12.27
CA MET A 70 -9.21 -26.05 11.15
C MET A 70 -8.90 -24.64 11.63
N ILE A 71 -9.44 -24.21 12.78
CA ILE A 71 -9.13 -22.92 13.41
C ILE A 71 -7.64 -22.88 13.82
N LYS A 72 -7.08 -23.98 14.31
CA LYS A 72 -5.67 -24.07 14.67
C LYS A 72 -4.76 -24.00 13.43
N LYS A 73 -5.14 -24.64 12.31
CA LYS A 73 -4.43 -24.54 11.03
C LYS A 73 -4.54 -23.10 10.45
N SER A 74 -5.73 -22.53 10.45
CA SER A 74 -5.95 -21.14 10.03
C SER A 74 -5.20 -20.16 10.92
N GLY A 75 -5.22 -20.34 12.24
CA GLY A 75 -4.48 -19.53 13.18
C GLY A 75 -2.98 -19.61 13.02
N LYS A 76 -2.43 -20.81 12.74
CA LYS A 76 -1.00 -20.99 12.45
C LYS A 76 -0.61 -20.34 11.13
N PHE A 77 -1.48 -20.44 10.14
CA PHE A 77 -1.30 -19.82 8.84
C PHE A 77 -1.33 -18.28 8.94
N VAL A 78 -2.34 -17.71 9.60
CA VAL A 78 -2.47 -16.27 9.83
C VAL A 78 -1.27 -15.73 10.64
N GLN A 79 -0.71 -16.52 11.56
CA GLN A 79 0.53 -16.17 12.27
C GLN A 79 1.75 -16.04 11.34
N THR A 80 1.75 -16.73 10.21
CA THR A 80 2.87 -16.71 9.26
C THR A 80 2.88 -15.41 8.43
N ILE A 81 1.72 -14.82 8.19
CA ILE A 81 1.54 -13.61 7.35
C ILE A 81 1.12 -12.37 8.13
N CYS A 82 0.98 -12.47 9.44
CA CYS A 82 0.67 -11.36 10.32
C CYS A 82 1.88 -10.99 11.18
N SER A 83 2.09 -9.69 11.41
CA SER A 83 3.11 -9.21 12.32
C SER A 83 2.80 -9.61 13.78
N ASP A 84 3.80 -9.52 14.66
CA ASP A 84 3.64 -9.75 16.10
C ASP A 84 2.60 -8.79 16.73
N SER A 85 2.31 -7.66 16.10
CA SER A 85 1.25 -6.72 16.49
C SER A 85 -0.16 -7.18 16.09
N GLY A 86 -0.28 -8.29 15.35
CA GLY A 86 -1.54 -8.84 14.85
C GLY A 86 -2.02 -8.22 13.54
N VAL A 87 -1.26 -7.31 12.94
CA VAL A 87 -1.60 -6.71 11.63
C VAL A 87 -1.23 -7.68 10.52
N CYS A 88 -2.18 -8.00 9.66
CA CYS A 88 -2.05 -9.01 8.62
C CYS A 88 -1.88 -8.38 7.24
N ILE A 89 -0.84 -8.81 6.53
CA ILE A 89 -0.60 -8.50 5.12
C ILE A 89 -0.30 -9.81 4.41
N ALA A 90 -0.87 -9.98 3.24
CA ALA A 90 -0.62 -11.16 2.43
C ALA A 90 -0.17 -10.81 1.02
N PHE A 91 0.54 -11.73 0.41
CA PHE A 91 1.04 -11.65 -0.94
C PHE A 91 0.62 -12.88 -1.74
N GLY A 92 0.53 -12.74 -3.05
CA GLY A 92 0.24 -13.82 -3.97
C GLY A 92 -1.06 -14.56 -3.60
N LYS A 93 -0.99 -15.88 -3.55
CA LYS A 93 -2.14 -16.74 -3.21
C LYS A 93 -2.71 -16.49 -1.81
N HIS A 94 -1.89 -16.01 -0.88
CA HIS A 94 -2.29 -15.82 0.51
C HIS A 94 -3.24 -14.63 0.70
N THR A 95 -3.33 -13.72 -0.27
CA THR A 95 -4.33 -12.64 -0.24
C THR A 95 -5.75 -13.17 -0.09
N GLY A 96 -6.07 -14.27 -0.83
CA GLY A 96 -7.37 -14.93 -0.72
C GLY A 96 -7.64 -15.55 0.65
N GLU A 97 -6.61 -15.94 1.36
CA GLU A 97 -6.76 -16.57 2.68
C GLU A 97 -7.06 -15.54 3.77
N ILE A 98 -6.42 -14.37 3.75
CA ILE A 98 -6.80 -13.24 4.63
C ILE A 98 -8.22 -12.77 4.29
N ASN A 99 -8.53 -12.62 3.01
CA ASN A 99 -9.86 -12.24 2.58
C ASN A 99 -10.92 -13.23 3.10
N ASN A 100 -10.72 -14.53 2.94
CA ASN A 100 -11.60 -15.55 3.47
C ASN A 100 -11.69 -15.55 5.00
N PHE A 101 -10.57 -15.35 5.69
CA PHE A 101 -10.54 -15.28 7.15
C PHE A 101 -11.44 -14.15 7.68
N PHE A 102 -11.40 -12.99 7.04
CA PHE A 102 -12.27 -11.84 7.37
C PHE A 102 -13.61 -11.84 6.60
N LYS A 103 -14.01 -12.96 5.98
CA LYS A 103 -15.27 -13.13 5.25
C LYS A 103 -15.45 -12.08 4.13
N GLY A 104 -14.43 -11.87 3.32
CA GLY A 104 -14.45 -10.91 2.21
C GLY A 104 -14.53 -9.46 2.66
N PHE A 105 -14.28 -9.17 3.94
CA PHE A 105 -14.46 -7.85 4.57
C PHE A 105 -15.88 -7.28 4.44
N SER A 106 -16.82 -8.07 3.94
CA SER A 106 -18.23 -7.69 3.83
C SER A 106 -19.04 -7.95 5.11
N ASP A 107 -18.51 -8.79 6.01
CA ASP A 107 -19.10 -9.02 7.32
C ASP A 107 -18.64 -7.96 8.33
N PHE A 108 -19.38 -6.87 8.37
CA PHE A 108 -19.07 -5.74 9.27
C PHE A 108 -19.26 -6.06 10.76
N THR A 109 -19.60 -7.30 11.14
CA THR A 109 -19.63 -7.71 12.55
C THR A 109 -18.24 -7.75 13.17
N TYR A 110 -17.19 -7.88 12.34
CA TYR A 110 -15.80 -7.80 12.79
C TYR A 110 -15.24 -6.37 12.81
N ALA A 111 -16.00 -5.38 12.30
CA ALA A 111 -15.56 -4.00 12.28
C ALA A 111 -15.57 -3.38 13.69
N LEU A 112 -14.49 -2.71 14.03
CA LEU A 112 -14.32 -2.03 15.31
C LEU A 112 -14.89 -0.60 15.28
N SER A 113 -15.40 -0.16 16.43
CA SER A 113 -15.78 1.25 16.63
C SER A 113 -14.68 2.00 17.39
N PRO A 114 -14.52 3.29 17.15
CA PRO A 114 -15.20 4.11 16.14
C PRO A 114 -14.56 4.03 14.76
N ILE A 115 -15.38 4.19 13.73
CA ILE A 115 -14.91 4.44 12.36
C ILE A 115 -14.47 5.89 12.27
N LYS A 116 -13.27 6.13 11.77
CA LYS A 116 -12.67 7.46 11.70
C LYS A 116 -12.57 7.94 10.24
N GLN A 117 -12.69 9.23 10.05
CA GLN A 117 -12.33 9.83 8.77
C GLN A 117 -10.81 9.96 8.69
N ILE A 118 -10.24 9.58 7.53
CA ILE A 118 -8.83 9.80 7.22
C ILE A 118 -8.69 10.78 6.05
N GLY A 119 -7.58 11.50 6.04
CA GLY A 119 -7.32 12.56 5.06
C GLY A 119 -8.21 13.79 5.22
N SER A 120 -7.94 14.79 4.42
CA SER A 120 -8.79 15.98 4.30
C SER A 120 -10.06 15.65 3.51
N LYS A 121 -11.15 16.37 3.76
CA LYS A 121 -12.34 16.29 2.89
C LYS A 121 -11.96 16.77 1.50
N SER A 122 -11.95 15.89 0.52
CA SER A 122 -11.78 16.29 -0.87
C SER A 122 -13.07 16.92 -1.43
N SER A 123 -12.94 17.64 -2.54
CA SER A 123 -14.09 18.15 -3.29
C SER A 123 -14.97 17.03 -3.83
N ASN A 124 -14.40 15.83 -4.03
CA ASN A 124 -15.03 14.70 -4.71
C ASN A 124 -15.62 13.66 -3.77
N GLY A 125 -15.09 13.54 -2.55
CA GLY A 125 -15.54 12.47 -1.66
C GLY A 125 -15.03 12.59 -0.22
N PHE A 126 -15.24 11.52 0.54
CA PHE A 126 -14.68 11.33 1.88
C PHE A 126 -14.24 9.87 2.05
N ILE A 127 -13.30 9.65 2.94
CA ILE A 127 -12.73 8.34 3.22
C ILE A 127 -12.89 8.02 4.70
N LYS A 128 -13.45 6.85 5.00
CA LYS A 128 -13.56 6.32 6.36
C LYS A 128 -12.65 5.10 6.52
N GLU A 129 -11.85 5.08 7.57
CA GLU A 129 -11.03 3.95 7.96
C GLU A 129 -11.87 2.97 8.79
N ILE A 130 -11.82 1.70 8.42
CA ILE A 130 -12.50 0.61 9.08
C ILE A 130 -11.44 -0.40 9.52
N SER A 131 -11.33 -0.62 10.83
CA SER A 131 -10.48 -1.68 11.37
C SER A 131 -11.32 -2.90 11.66
N TYR A 132 -10.83 -4.07 11.26
CA TYR A 132 -11.43 -5.36 11.55
C TYR A 132 -10.58 -6.10 12.57
N GLU A 133 -11.23 -6.79 13.50
CA GLU A 133 -10.55 -7.69 14.41
C GLU A 133 -11.31 -9.01 14.53
N LYS A 134 -10.60 -10.10 14.35
CA LYS A 134 -11.12 -11.45 14.49
C LYS A 134 -10.07 -12.34 15.13
N GLN A 135 -10.43 -12.94 16.28
CA GLN A 135 -9.54 -13.85 17.01
C GLN A 135 -8.14 -13.24 17.34
N GLY A 136 -8.08 -11.92 17.57
CA GLY A 136 -6.86 -11.20 17.89
C GLY A 136 -6.03 -10.74 16.67
N TYR A 137 -6.45 -11.12 15.45
CA TYR A 137 -5.84 -10.65 14.21
C TYR A 137 -6.57 -9.42 13.67
N LYS A 138 -5.82 -8.51 13.08
CA LYS A 138 -6.32 -7.22 12.62
C LYS A 138 -6.04 -7.04 11.14
N ALA A 139 -7.00 -6.48 10.45
CA ALA A 139 -6.84 -5.98 9.09
C ALA A 139 -7.64 -4.69 8.96
N ASP A 140 -7.27 -3.86 7.99
CA ASP A 140 -7.91 -2.58 7.81
C ASP A 140 -8.42 -2.44 6.37
N ALA A 141 -9.50 -1.68 6.23
CA ALA A 141 -10.05 -1.26 4.96
C ALA A 141 -10.40 0.23 5.00
N ILE A 142 -10.50 0.83 3.85
CA ILE A 142 -11.11 2.15 3.68
C ILE A 142 -12.43 2.02 2.92
N LEU A 143 -13.40 2.80 3.37
CA LEU A 143 -14.63 3.05 2.64
C LEU A 143 -14.51 4.41 1.96
N LYS A 144 -14.22 4.42 0.66
CA LYS A 144 -14.15 5.61 -0.17
C LYS A 144 -15.54 5.91 -0.72
N SER A 145 -16.08 7.08 -0.42
CA SER A 145 -17.46 7.45 -0.75
C SER A 145 -17.51 8.75 -1.53
N SER A 146 -18.43 8.85 -2.48
CA SER A 146 -18.64 10.06 -3.27
C SER A 146 -19.44 11.12 -2.50
N LYS A 147 -19.20 12.39 -2.80
CA LYS A 147 -20.03 13.54 -2.40
C LYS A 147 -20.86 14.07 -3.54
N LYS A 148 -20.47 13.82 -4.77
CA LYS A 148 -21.12 14.35 -5.94
C LYS A 148 -22.23 13.43 -6.42
N LYS A 149 -23.40 13.98 -6.74
CA LYS A 149 -24.55 13.23 -7.25
C LYS A 149 -24.27 12.57 -8.60
N THR A 150 -23.35 13.14 -9.37
CA THR A 150 -23.07 12.77 -10.76
C THR A 150 -21.63 12.32 -10.99
N ALA A 151 -20.92 11.86 -9.94
CA ALA A 151 -19.56 11.37 -10.07
C ALA A 151 -19.57 9.88 -10.43
N ASP A 152 -19.15 9.54 -11.61
CA ASP A 152 -19.05 8.17 -12.13
C ASP A 152 -17.72 7.48 -11.80
N ASN A 153 -16.72 8.25 -11.39
CA ASN A 153 -15.36 7.74 -11.14
C ASN A 153 -15.29 6.63 -10.10
N LEU A 154 -16.14 6.67 -9.07
CA LEU A 154 -16.09 5.67 -8.01
C LEU A 154 -16.53 4.29 -8.48
N VAL A 155 -17.58 4.22 -9.30
CA VAL A 155 -18.02 2.96 -9.93
C VAL A 155 -16.97 2.48 -10.93
N TYR A 156 -16.39 3.40 -11.68
CA TYR A 156 -15.30 3.07 -12.60
C TYR A 156 -14.07 2.54 -11.85
N GLU A 157 -13.66 3.22 -10.77
CA GLU A 157 -12.55 2.77 -9.92
C GLU A 157 -12.79 1.35 -9.37
N TYR A 158 -14.01 1.07 -8.90
CA TYR A 158 -14.40 -0.26 -8.48
C TYR A 158 -14.22 -1.29 -9.61
N LEU A 159 -14.66 -0.97 -10.82
CA LEU A 159 -14.53 -1.87 -11.97
C LEU A 159 -13.07 -2.14 -12.35
N VAL A 160 -12.22 -1.12 -12.36
CA VAL A 160 -10.78 -1.28 -12.55
C VAL A 160 -10.22 -2.21 -11.47
N GLY A 161 -10.60 -1.97 -10.20
CA GLY A 161 -10.18 -2.77 -9.06
C GLY A 161 -10.52 -4.26 -9.24
N ILE A 162 -11.79 -4.59 -9.36
CA ILE A 162 -12.23 -6.00 -9.37
C ILE A 162 -11.95 -6.73 -10.70
N LYS A 163 -11.99 -6.04 -11.84
CA LYS A 163 -11.83 -6.67 -13.15
C LYS A 163 -10.37 -6.77 -13.59
N TYR A 164 -9.49 -5.92 -13.06
CA TYR A 164 -8.10 -5.89 -13.45
C TYR A 164 -7.14 -5.98 -12.26
N VAL A 165 -7.18 -5.02 -11.33
CA VAL A 165 -6.18 -4.89 -10.26
C VAL A 165 -6.15 -6.11 -9.35
N ASN A 166 -7.30 -6.65 -8.92
CA ASN A 166 -7.37 -7.84 -8.04
C ASN A 166 -6.74 -9.10 -8.67
N ARG A 167 -6.58 -9.12 -9.99
CA ARG A 167 -5.88 -10.23 -10.68
C ARG A 167 -4.36 -10.05 -10.64
N ILE A 168 -3.90 -8.80 -10.86
CA ILE A 168 -2.46 -8.51 -10.94
C ILE A 168 -1.81 -8.34 -9.57
N MET A 169 -2.56 -7.99 -8.53
CA MET A 169 -2.02 -7.84 -7.18
C MET A 169 -1.43 -9.14 -6.60
N LYS A 170 -1.85 -10.30 -7.11
CA LYS A 170 -1.26 -11.59 -6.75
C LYS A 170 0.15 -11.75 -7.32
N ARG A 171 0.46 -11.07 -8.41
CA ARG A 171 1.75 -11.10 -9.10
C ARG A 171 2.67 -9.97 -8.67
N PHE A 172 2.12 -8.86 -8.21
CA PHE A 172 2.88 -7.65 -7.87
C PHE A 172 2.47 -7.10 -6.50
N PRO A 173 3.42 -6.89 -5.58
CA PRO A 173 3.10 -6.49 -4.21
C PRO A 173 2.62 -5.04 -4.09
N CYS A 174 2.73 -4.23 -5.14
CA CYS A 174 2.47 -2.79 -5.11
C CYS A 174 1.01 -2.40 -5.37
N PHE A 175 0.07 -3.34 -5.47
CA PHE A 175 -1.35 -3.03 -5.65
C PHE A 175 -2.16 -3.33 -4.39
N LEU A 176 -3.34 -2.69 -4.28
CA LEU A 176 -4.31 -2.92 -3.20
C LEU A 176 -5.55 -3.65 -3.72
N GLU A 177 -6.12 -4.51 -2.88
CA GLU A 177 -7.32 -5.25 -3.19
C GLU A 177 -8.57 -4.38 -3.06
N THR A 178 -9.48 -4.47 -4.03
CA THR A 178 -10.82 -3.89 -3.98
C THR A 178 -11.79 -4.97 -3.54
N TYR A 179 -12.53 -4.74 -2.45
CA TYR A 179 -13.39 -5.75 -1.83
C TYR A 179 -14.84 -5.68 -2.34
N GLY A 180 -15.43 -4.50 -2.43
CA GLY A 180 -16.84 -4.41 -2.81
C GLY A 180 -17.31 -3.00 -3.17
N LEU A 181 -18.42 -2.96 -3.90
CA LEU A 181 -19.21 -1.76 -4.16
C LEU A 181 -20.47 -1.80 -3.30
N TYR A 182 -20.74 -0.71 -2.62
CA TYR A 182 -21.88 -0.56 -1.73
C TYR A 182 -22.68 0.70 -2.08
N TYR A 183 -23.96 0.69 -1.71
CA TYR A 183 -24.78 1.87 -1.69
C TYR A 183 -25.31 2.13 -0.29
N TYR A 184 -25.34 3.41 0.09
CA TYR A 184 -26.07 3.86 1.28
C TYR A 184 -27.57 3.69 1.06
N GLY A 185 -28.32 3.36 2.12
CA GLY A 185 -29.77 3.21 2.07
C GLY A 185 -30.54 4.51 1.72
N GLY A 186 -29.84 5.64 1.68
CA GLY A 186 -30.37 6.95 1.32
C GLY A 186 -29.60 8.09 1.95
N GLU A 187 -30.14 9.30 1.82
CA GLU A 187 -29.55 10.54 2.35
C GLU A 187 -29.25 10.51 3.86
N PRO A 188 -30.12 9.96 4.75
CA PRO A 188 -29.84 9.93 6.18
C PRO A 188 -28.59 9.10 6.53
N ASP A 189 -28.45 7.91 5.95
CA ASP A 189 -27.28 7.04 6.20
C ASP A 189 -26.02 7.65 5.62
N TRP A 190 -26.10 8.24 4.43
CA TRP A 190 -24.99 8.96 3.81
C TRP A 190 -24.54 10.17 4.66
N LYS A 191 -25.49 10.97 5.21
CA LYS A 191 -25.18 12.10 6.09
C LYS A 191 -24.42 11.67 7.35
N ILE A 192 -24.81 10.56 7.97
CA ILE A 192 -24.12 10.02 9.14
C ILE A 192 -22.65 9.71 8.77
N MET A 193 -22.44 9.04 7.64
CA MET A 193 -21.11 8.62 7.22
C MET A 193 -20.27 9.79 6.69
N SER A 194 -20.87 10.80 6.04
CA SER A 194 -20.15 11.96 5.52
C SER A 194 -19.74 12.99 6.59
N GLY A 195 -20.25 12.86 7.79
CA GLY A 195 -19.84 13.66 8.94
C GLY A 195 -18.36 13.49 9.28
N SER A 196 -17.72 14.56 9.78
CA SER A 196 -16.30 14.52 10.17
C SER A 196 -16.04 13.78 11.50
N GLY A 197 -17.05 13.61 12.32
CA GLY A 197 -16.98 12.93 13.59
C GLY A 197 -16.78 11.40 13.46
N PRO A 198 -16.40 10.77 14.57
CA PRO A 198 -16.35 9.31 14.64
C PRO A 198 -17.75 8.71 14.49
N VAL A 199 -17.84 7.59 13.77
CA VAL A 199 -19.09 6.90 13.48
C VAL A 199 -19.06 5.50 14.10
N HIS A 200 -20.17 5.05 14.65
CA HIS A 200 -20.26 3.70 15.21
C HIS A 200 -20.32 2.66 14.08
N ALA A 201 -19.60 1.54 14.21
CA ALA A 201 -19.48 0.49 13.18
C ALA A 201 -20.84 -0.14 12.81
N ALA A 202 -21.84 -0.09 13.68
CA ALA A 202 -23.20 -0.58 13.37
C ALA A 202 -23.82 0.11 12.13
N ASN A 203 -23.41 1.34 11.81
CA ASN A 203 -23.91 2.03 10.62
C ASN A 203 -23.41 1.39 9.32
N LEU A 204 -22.31 0.62 9.33
CA LEU A 204 -21.85 -0.12 8.15
C LEU A 204 -22.85 -1.22 7.74
N LYS A 205 -23.62 -1.77 8.68
CA LYS A 205 -24.61 -2.83 8.41
C LYS A 205 -25.78 -2.35 7.53
N LYS A 206 -25.94 -1.04 7.39
CA LYS A 206 -26.94 -0.42 6.51
C LYS A 206 -26.47 -0.29 5.06
N LEU A 207 -25.19 -0.53 4.82
CA LEU A 207 -24.62 -0.52 3.47
C LEU A 207 -25.12 -1.74 2.69
N GLN A 208 -25.57 -1.50 1.46
CA GLN A 208 -26.08 -2.53 0.56
C GLN A 208 -25.01 -2.94 -0.42
N LEU A 209 -24.50 -4.17 -0.27
CA LEU A 209 -23.50 -4.75 -1.20
C LEU A 209 -24.13 -4.94 -2.58
N GLN A 210 -23.47 -4.50 -3.63
CA GLN A 210 -23.88 -4.65 -5.00
C GLN A 210 -23.24 -5.90 -5.62
N SER A 211 -24.04 -6.91 -5.92
CA SER A 211 -23.60 -8.12 -6.64
C SER A 211 -23.46 -7.88 -8.14
N THR A 212 -24.28 -6.96 -8.68
CA THR A 212 -24.29 -6.56 -10.09
C THR A 212 -24.19 -5.05 -10.21
N ILE A 213 -23.55 -4.58 -11.27
CA ILE A 213 -23.42 -3.14 -11.52
C ILE A 213 -24.54 -2.70 -12.44
N ASP A 214 -25.38 -1.83 -11.93
CA ASP A 214 -26.33 -1.11 -12.73
C ASP A 214 -25.67 0.16 -13.28
N TYR A 215 -25.21 0.10 -14.51
CA TYR A 215 -24.55 1.23 -15.16
C TYR A 215 -25.46 2.46 -15.30
N SER A 216 -26.79 2.28 -15.38
CA SER A 216 -27.73 3.38 -15.48
C SER A 216 -27.77 4.23 -14.20
N LYS A 217 -27.48 3.61 -13.06
CA LYS A 217 -27.41 4.27 -11.76
C LYS A 217 -26.04 4.86 -11.44
N ALA A 218 -24.98 4.43 -12.14
CA ALA A 218 -23.63 4.83 -11.84
C ALA A 218 -23.43 6.35 -11.81
N CYS A 219 -24.10 7.09 -12.71
CA CYS A 219 -24.09 8.54 -12.72
C CYS A 219 -25.14 9.20 -11.81
N ARG A 220 -26.36 8.66 -11.81
CA ARG A 220 -27.51 9.29 -11.13
C ARG A 220 -27.45 9.15 -9.61
N GLU A 221 -26.96 8.05 -9.12
CA GLU A 221 -26.94 7.70 -7.70
C GLU A 221 -25.53 7.62 -7.11
N SER A 222 -24.51 8.10 -7.84
CA SER A 222 -23.11 7.99 -7.43
C SER A 222 -22.81 8.68 -6.09
N LYS A 223 -23.62 9.68 -5.68
CA LYS A 223 -23.51 10.28 -4.35
C LYS A 223 -23.60 9.25 -3.23
N TYR A 224 -24.40 8.20 -3.42
CA TYR A 224 -24.62 7.17 -2.43
C TYR A 224 -23.71 5.94 -2.63
N ALA A 225 -22.87 5.95 -3.65
CA ALA A 225 -21.92 4.89 -3.88
C ALA A 225 -20.73 4.97 -2.91
N ALA A 226 -20.26 3.80 -2.49
CA ALA A 226 -19.06 3.64 -1.69
C ALA A 226 -18.31 2.39 -2.14
N ILE A 227 -16.99 2.45 -2.22
CA ILE A 227 -16.14 1.29 -2.48
C ILE A 227 -15.32 0.95 -1.25
N LEU A 228 -15.22 -0.34 -0.97
CA LEU A 228 -14.38 -0.88 0.10
C LEU A 228 -13.08 -1.40 -0.50
N ILE A 229 -11.96 -0.88 -0.01
CA ILE A 229 -10.61 -1.15 -0.52
C ILE A 229 -9.72 -1.54 0.65
N GLN A 230 -8.78 -2.43 0.43
CA GLN A 230 -7.71 -2.77 1.38
C GLN A 230 -7.03 -1.49 1.87
N HIS A 231 -6.81 -1.42 3.17
CA HIS A 231 -6.03 -0.36 3.79
C HIS A 231 -4.91 -0.94 4.64
N ILE A 232 -3.81 -0.24 4.69
CA ILE A 232 -2.68 -0.58 5.53
C ILE A 232 -2.36 0.66 6.37
N LYS A 233 -2.43 0.54 7.69
CA LYS A 233 -2.15 1.65 8.60
C LYS A 233 -0.67 2.01 8.63
N GLY A 234 -0.40 3.27 8.95
CA GLY A 234 0.97 3.76 9.08
C GLY A 234 1.67 4.02 7.76
N VAL A 235 0.92 3.97 6.64
CA VAL A 235 1.44 4.36 5.32
C VAL A 235 1.69 5.86 5.24
N ARG A 236 2.65 6.22 4.39
CA ARG A 236 2.94 7.60 4.00
C ARG A 236 3.03 7.68 2.49
N SER A 237 2.65 8.80 1.93
CA SER A 237 2.83 9.05 0.51
C SER A 237 4.31 9.29 0.16
N ILE A 238 4.68 9.09 -1.09
CA ILE A 238 6.00 9.51 -1.58
C ILE A 238 6.22 10.99 -1.31
N LYS A 239 5.17 11.82 -1.45
CA LYS A 239 5.22 13.25 -1.14
C LYS A 239 5.65 13.51 0.31
N ASP A 240 5.14 12.77 1.28
CA ASP A 240 5.53 12.93 2.68
C ASP A 240 7.03 12.65 2.87
N PHE A 241 7.57 11.64 2.20
CA PHE A 241 8.99 11.31 2.26
C PHE A 241 9.87 12.34 1.57
N THR A 242 9.39 12.96 0.50
CA THR A 242 10.16 13.97 -0.26
C THR A 242 10.05 15.37 0.30
N SER A 243 8.98 15.68 1.07
CA SER A 243 8.75 17.02 1.62
C SER A 243 9.37 17.25 2.99
N VAL A 244 9.69 16.21 3.74
CA VAL A 244 10.10 16.31 5.14
C VAL A 244 11.54 15.85 5.34
N PRO A 245 12.45 16.73 5.79
CA PRO A 245 13.88 16.42 5.95
C PRO A 245 14.18 15.20 6.84
N GLN A 246 13.34 14.90 7.82
CA GLN A 246 13.51 13.74 8.70
C GLN A 246 13.46 12.39 7.97
N TYR A 247 12.95 12.34 6.74
CA TYR A 247 12.88 11.14 5.90
C TYR A 247 14.03 11.00 4.92
N ASN A 248 15.09 11.79 5.09
CA ASN A 248 16.27 11.73 4.22
C ASN A 248 16.84 10.31 4.07
N LYS A 249 16.70 9.45 5.11
CA LYS A 249 17.14 8.05 5.01
C LYS A 249 16.40 7.29 3.90
N PHE A 250 15.08 7.45 3.80
CA PHE A 250 14.29 6.85 2.73
C PHE A 250 14.81 7.27 1.36
N MET A 251 14.99 8.57 1.15
CA MET A 251 15.46 9.10 -0.13
C MET A 251 16.87 8.61 -0.48
N LYS A 252 17.75 8.53 0.51
CA LYS A 252 19.13 8.13 0.35
C LYS A 252 19.32 6.64 0.10
N CYS A 253 18.55 5.79 0.81
CA CYS A 253 18.83 4.37 0.91
C CYS A 253 17.75 3.47 0.29
N ASP A 254 16.51 3.95 0.13
CA ASP A 254 15.37 3.07 -0.17
C ASP A 254 14.56 3.45 -1.42
N MET A 255 14.58 4.72 -1.80
CA MET A 255 13.76 5.24 -2.90
C MET A 255 13.99 4.49 -4.22
N LEU A 256 15.23 4.13 -4.54
CA LEU A 256 15.58 3.38 -5.75
C LEU A 256 14.84 2.03 -5.81
N TYR A 257 14.79 1.31 -4.68
CA TYR A 257 14.12 0.00 -4.59
C TYR A 257 12.61 0.15 -4.69
N VAL A 258 12.04 1.17 -4.06
CA VAL A 258 10.61 1.48 -4.14
C VAL A 258 10.20 1.77 -5.59
N PHE A 259 10.98 2.58 -6.31
CA PHE A 259 10.73 2.83 -7.73
C PHE A 259 10.88 1.57 -8.57
N PHE A 260 11.89 0.74 -8.31
CA PHE A 260 12.05 -0.52 -9.02
C PHE A 260 10.83 -1.41 -8.85
N ILE A 261 10.31 -1.59 -7.63
CA ILE A 261 9.09 -2.39 -7.36
C ILE A 261 7.90 -1.87 -8.19
N ILE A 262 7.69 -0.57 -8.22
CA ILE A 262 6.58 0.08 -8.94
C ILE A 262 6.74 -0.10 -10.45
N TYR A 263 7.90 0.27 -11.00
CA TYR A 263 8.10 0.29 -12.44
C TYR A 263 8.30 -1.10 -13.03
N HIS A 264 8.79 -2.07 -12.26
CA HIS A 264 8.75 -3.48 -12.64
C HIS A 264 7.30 -3.94 -12.88
N ALA A 265 6.39 -3.63 -11.95
CA ALA A 265 4.98 -3.99 -12.10
C ALA A 265 4.33 -3.27 -13.28
N LEU A 266 4.50 -1.96 -13.40
CA LEU A 266 3.90 -1.17 -14.48
C LEU A 266 4.44 -1.57 -15.85
N ALA A 267 5.74 -1.83 -15.99
CA ALA A 267 6.34 -2.32 -17.24
C ALA A 267 5.76 -3.69 -17.62
N SER A 268 5.60 -4.60 -16.67
CA SER A 268 5.05 -5.94 -16.90
C SER A 268 3.62 -5.93 -17.42
N ILE A 269 2.84 -4.89 -17.10
CA ILE A 269 1.42 -4.76 -17.47
C ILE A 269 1.16 -3.60 -18.45
N SER A 270 2.19 -2.93 -18.96
CA SER A 270 2.07 -1.72 -19.78
C SER A 270 1.21 -1.87 -21.04
N LYS A 271 1.07 -3.10 -21.55
CA LYS A 271 0.19 -3.38 -22.70
C LYS A 271 -1.29 -3.21 -22.39
N ASP A 272 -1.67 -3.48 -21.15
CA ASP A 272 -3.06 -3.61 -20.72
C ASP A 272 -3.46 -2.65 -19.62
N PHE A 273 -2.53 -1.81 -19.12
CA PHE A 273 -2.79 -0.88 -18.04
C PHE A 273 -1.97 0.40 -18.15
N SER A 274 -2.60 1.53 -17.85
CA SER A 274 -1.97 2.82 -17.57
C SER A 274 -2.71 3.46 -16.40
N HIS A 275 -1.99 3.92 -15.39
CA HIS A 275 -2.61 4.47 -14.19
C HIS A 275 -3.23 5.86 -14.44
N TYR A 276 -2.57 6.68 -15.24
CA TYR A 276 -2.94 8.05 -15.62
C TYR A 276 -2.92 9.10 -14.52
N ASP A 277 -2.97 8.70 -13.27
CA ASP A 277 -2.89 9.63 -12.13
C ASP A 277 -1.78 9.23 -11.16
N LEU A 278 -0.70 8.65 -11.69
CA LEU A 278 0.45 8.22 -10.90
C LEU A 278 1.30 9.42 -10.50
N HIS A 279 0.97 10.01 -9.36
CA HIS A 279 1.74 11.08 -8.72
C HIS A 279 2.17 10.66 -7.31
N ASP A 280 2.95 11.48 -6.66
CA ASP A 280 3.59 11.20 -5.38
C ASP A 280 2.61 11.00 -4.20
N GLU A 281 1.39 11.54 -4.29
CA GLU A 281 0.33 11.30 -3.30
C GLU A 281 -0.43 9.99 -3.56
N ASN A 282 -0.41 9.46 -4.80
CA ASN A 282 -1.08 8.21 -5.19
C ASN A 282 -0.17 6.98 -5.09
N VAL A 283 1.03 7.16 -4.54
CA VAL A 283 1.90 6.06 -4.14
C VAL A 283 2.15 6.15 -2.64
N LEU A 284 1.59 5.19 -1.93
CA LEU A 284 1.80 5.02 -0.51
C LEU A 284 2.96 4.07 -0.25
N VAL A 285 3.71 4.32 0.79
CA VAL A 285 4.84 3.47 1.21
C VAL A 285 4.55 2.94 2.59
N TYR A 286 4.57 1.63 2.72
CA TYR A 286 4.28 0.91 3.93
C TYR A 286 5.55 0.26 4.48
N GLU A 287 5.80 0.44 5.78
CA GLU A 287 6.84 -0.26 6.54
C GLU A 287 6.17 -1.42 7.28
N ALA A 288 6.43 -2.67 6.85
CA ALA A 288 5.72 -3.85 7.35
C ALA A 288 5.88 -4.04 8.86
N GLU A 289 7.08 -3.80 9.37
CA GLU A 289 7.36 -3.76 10.81
C GLU A 289 8.55 -2.85 11.07
N LYS A 290 8.41 -1.94 12.03
CA LYS A 290 9.43 -0.94 12.33
C LYS A 290 10.79 -1.59 12.65
N GLY A 291 11.81 -1.20 11.89
CA GLY A 291 13.18 -1.67 12.08
C GLY A 291 13.46 -3.06 11.52
N LYS A 292 12.49 -3.64 10.80
CA LYS A 292 12.67 -4.89 10.08
C LYS A 292 12.61 -4.68 8.56
N TYR A 293 13.02 -5.67 7.78
CA TYR A 293 13.06 -5.60 6.33
C TYR A 293 12.64 -6.93 5.69
N ILE A 294 12.24 -6.85 4.43
CA ILE A 294 11.95 -7.98 3.54
C ILE A 294 13.12 -8.12 2.58
N GLN A 295 13.53 -9.34 2.30
CA GLN A 295 14.41 -9.65 1.18
C GLN A 295 13.58 -9.92 -0.06
N TYR A 296 13.76 -9.09 -1.08
CA TYR A 296 13.07 -9.20 -2.36
C TYR A 296 13.91 -10.01 -3.34
N HIS A 297 13.26 -10.93 -4.06
CA HIS A 297 13.84 -11.78 -5.09
C HIS A 297 13.01 -11.63 -6.37
N TYR A 298 13.55 -10.93 -7.35
CA TYR A 298 12.91 -10.74 -8.66
C TYR A 298 13.51 -11.72 -9.67
N HIS A 299 12.74 -12.73 -10.04
CA HIS A 299 13.13 -13.78 -10.99
C HIS A 299 12.75 -13.35 -12.41
N HIS A 300 13.73 -13.04 -13.23
CA HIS A 300 13.53 -12.52 -14.58
C HIS A 300 13.40 -13.65 -15.61
N LYS A 301 12.72 -13.35 -16.73
CA LYS A 301 12.54 -14.31 -17.84
C LYS A 301 13.83 -14.80 -18.45
N ASP A 302 14.89 -14.01 -18.39
CA ASP A 302 16.23 -14.35 -18.87
C ASP A 302 17.01 -15.27 -17.91
N GLY A 303 16.37 -15.76 -16.85
CA GLY A 303 16.98 -16.59 -15.81
C GLY A 303 17.84 -15.83 -14.81
N THR A 304 17.99 -14.52 -14.95
CA THR A 304 18.71 -13.70 -13.97
C THR A 304 17.82 -13.35 -12.79
N GLU A 305 18.43 -13.02 -11.67
CA GLU A 305 17.78 -12.57 -10.46
C GLU A 305 18.26 -11.19 -10.04
N THR A 306 17.35 -10.38 -9.49
CA THR A 306 17.67 -9.14 -8.80
C THR A 306 17.22 -9.26 -7.36
N THR A 307 18.19 -9.22 -6.43
CA THR A 307 17.92 -9.35 -5.00
C THR A 307 18.32 -8.09 -4.26
N PHE A 308 17.47 -7.65 -3.33
CA PHE A 308 17.76 -6.52 -2.44
C PHE A 308 16.94 -6.61 -1.16
N TYR A 309 17.33 -5.83 -0.16
CA TYR A 309 16.62 -5.67 1.09
C TYR A 309 15.90 -4.33 1.12
N SER A 310 14.65 -4.31 1.58
CA SER A 310 13.93 -3.07 1.86
C SER A 310 12.90 -3.26 2.98
N PRO A 311 12.75 -2.29 3.90
CA PRO A 311 11.67 -2.30 4.87
C PRO A 311 10.34 -1.90 4.26
N TYR A 312 10.32 -1.43 3.03
CA TYR A 312 9.19 -0.76 2.40
C TYR A 312 8.51 -1.60 1.33
N ILE A 313 7.17 -1.53 1.35
CA ILE A 313 6.28 -2.07 0.32
C ILE A 313 5.49 -0.89 -0.25
N PRO A 314 5.75 -0.46 -1.49
CA PRO A 314 4.93 0.57 -2.11
C PRO A 314 3.54 0.07 -2.44
N LYS A 315 2.55 0.95 -2.40
CA LYS A 315 1.15 0.68 -2.78
C LYS A 315 0.62 1.79 -3.67
N ILE A 316 0.22 1.42 -4.86
CA ILE A 316 -0.43 2.30 -5.83
C ILE A 316 -1.92 2.35 -5.49
N ILE A 317 -2.50 3.56 -5.48
CA ILE A 317 -3.91 3.82 -5.12
C ILE A 317 -4.57 4.72 -6.17
N ASP A 318 -5.90 4.83 -6.09
CA ASP A 318 -6.74 5.74 -6.90
C ASP A 318 -6.78 5.40 -8.40
N TYR A 319 -7.44 4.29 -8.72
CA TYR A 319 -7.55 3.79 -10.10
C TYR A 319 -8.67 4.45 -10.92
N GLY A 320 -9.30 5.50 -10.40
CA GLY A 320 -10.46 6.15 -11.02
C GLY A 320 -10.23 6.74 -12.41
N ARG A 321 -8.97 6.86 -12.84
CA ARG A 321 -8.58 7.39 -14.17
C ARG A 321 -7.84 6.38 -15.04
N SER A 322 -7.60 5.19 -14.53
CA SER A 322 -6.76 4.20 -15.19
C SER A 322 -7.37 3.69 -16.50
N PHE A 323 -6.53 3.45 -17.47
CA PHE A 323 -6.84 2.58 -18.59
C PHE A 323 -6.66 1.12 -18.18
N PHE A 324 -7.55 0.24 -18.57
CA PHE A 324 -7.37 -1.20 -18.47
C PHE A 324 -7.97 -1.98 -19.63
N ASN A 325 -7.38 -3.14 -19.91
CA ASN A 325 -7.86 -4.13 -20.84
C ASN A 325 -7.61 -5.52 -20.25
N ASN A 326 -8.67 -6.28 -19.96
CA ASN A 326 -8.53 -7.65 -19.45
C ASN A 326 -8.87 -8.72 -20.51
N GLY A 327 -8.91 -8.35 -21.78
CA GLY A 327 -9.32 -9.18 -22.90
C GLY A 327 -10.83 -9.13 -23.19
N ASN A 328 -11.67 -9.24 -22.17
CA ASN A 328 -13.13 -9.25 -22.32
C ASN A 328 -13.75 -7.85 -22.12
N LEU A 329 -13.23 -7.11 -21.16
CA LEU A 329 -13.69 -5.79 -20.79
C LEU A 329 -12.55 -4.79 -20.91
N THR A 330 -12.83 -3.65 -21.53
CA THR A 330 -11.91 -2.52 -21.65
C THR A 330 -12.51 -1.28 -21.05
N SER A 331 -11.65 -0.34 -20.65
CA SER A 331 -12.09 0.98 -20.21
C SER A 331 -13.11 1.61 -21.15
N ARG A 332 -12.87 1.54 -22.45
CA ARG A 332 -13.78 2.07 -23.46
C ARG A 332 -15.18 1.44 -23.37
N LYS A 333 -15.26 0.10 -23.30
CA LYS A 333 -16.54 -0.60 -23.16
C LYS A 333 -17.29 -0.23 -21.87
N VAL A 334 -16.55 0.08 -20.78
CA VAL A 334 -17.14 0.56 -19.53
C VAL A 334 -17.72 1.96 -19.72
N TYR A 335 -16.95 2.89 -20.26
CA TYR A 335 -17.41 4.26 -20.49
C TYR A 335 -18.55 4.33 -21.50
N ASP A 336 -18.56 3.46 -22.51
CA ASP A 336 -19.68 3.37 -23.48
C ASP A 336 -21.00 3.02 -22.76
N LYS A 337 -20.96 2.26 -21.67
CA LYS A 337 -22.15 1.92 -20.87
C LYS A 337 -22.53 3.02 -19.85
N ILE A 338 -21.56 3.56 -19.14
CA ILE A 338 -21.78 4.58 -18.11
C ILE A 338 -22.24 5.90 -18.76
N CYS A 339 -21.60 6.29 -19.86
CA CYS A 339 -21.79 7.60 -20.50
C CYS A 339 -22.94 7.67 -21.50
N THR A 340 -23.81 6.68 -21.57
CA THR A 340 -25.05 6.74 -22.39
C THR A 340 -26.16 7.54 -21.73
N VAL A 341 -26.01 7.86 -20.45
CA VAL A 341 -27.04 8.59 -19.70
C VAL A 341 -26.79 10.08 -19.85
N ALA A 342 -27.78 10.83 -20.36
CA ALA A 342 -27.69 12.25 -20.69
C ALA A 342 -27.28 13.15 -19.50
N ASP A 343 -27.54 12.73 -18.26
CA ASP A 343 -27.26 13.48 -17.04
C ASP A 343 -25.87 13.19 -16.44
N CYS A 344 -25.06 12.36 -17.08
CA CYS A 344 -23.68 12.16 -16.66
C CYS A 344 -22.83 13.36 -17.02
N ASN A 345 -22.34 14.03 -16.00
CA ASN A 345 -21.52 15.22 -16.13
C ASN A 345 -20.09 14.89 -16.65
N PRO A 346 -19.32 15.93 -16.99
CA PRO A 346 -18.06 15.90 -17.74
C PRO A 346 -17.00 14.91 -17.30
N ASP A 347 -17.16 14.20 -16.19
CA ASP A 347 -16.23 13.13 -15.80
C ASP A 347 -16.31 11.91 -16.75
N CYS A 348 -17.39 11.73 -17.49
CA CYS A 348 -17.40 10.92 -18.70
C CYS A 348 -16.47 11.48 -19.80
N GLY A 349 -16.02 12.71 -19.65
CA GLY A 349 -14.95 13.31 -20.43
C GLY A 349 -13.63 12.57 -20.38
N GLN A 350 -13.41 11.71 -19.40
CA GLN A 350 -12.25 10.81 -19.42
C GLN A 350 -12.29 9.83 -20.59
N LYS A 351 -13.46 9.60 -21.17
CA LYS A 351 -13.60 8.89 -22.45
C LYS A 351 -13.00 9.69 -23.60
N SER A 352 -13.21 11.00 -23.59
CA SER A 352 -12.80 11.93 -24.67
C SER A 352 -11.47 12.63 -24.39
N GLY A 353 -10.97 12.52 -23.18
CA GLY A 353 -9.76 13.17 -22.69
C GLY A 353 -10.03 14.18 -21.59
N LEU A 354 -9.25 14.14 -20.53
CA LEU A 354 -9.24 15.11 -19.45
C LEU A 354 -7.94 15.91 -19.50
N GLY A 355 -8.07 17.23 -19.57
CA GLY A 355 -6.92 18.12 -19.56
C GLY A 355 -6.44 18.40 -18.14
N TRP A 356 -5.12 18.28 -17.92
CA TRP A 356 -4.46 18.75 -16.71
C TRP A 356 -3.66 20.00 -17.02
N LEU A 357 -3.80 20.98 -16.16
CA LEU A 357 -2.87 22.11 -16.11
C LEU A 357 -1.75 21.74 -15.13
N ASP A 358 -0.77 21.02 -15.59
CA ASP A 358 0.53 21.01 -14.93
C ASP A 358 1.42 22.00 -15.70
N PRO A 359 2.28 22.82 -15.05
CA PRO A 359 2.73 24.07 -15.66
C PRO A 359 3.11 23.88 -17.11
N LYS A 360 2.24 24.29 -17.94
CA LYS A 360 2.20 24.25 -19.42
C LYS A 360 3.25 23.33 -20.11
N PRO A 361 2.83 22.41 -20.97
CA PRO A 361 1.54 22.40 -21.65
C PRO A 361 0.49 21.51 -21.00
N THR A 362 -0.79 21.76 -21.26
CA THR A 362 -1.91 20.94 -20.84
C THR A 362 -1.66 19.47 -21.24
N ILE A 363 -1.67 18.61 -20.25
CA ILE A 363 -1.55 17.17 -20.45
C ILE A 363 -2.97 16.61 -20.56
N THR A 364 -3.28 16.00 -21.69
CA THR A 364 -4.57 15.38 -21.92
C THR A 364 -4.47 13.88 -21.66
N ILE A 365 -5.34 13.34 -20.83
CA ILE A 365 -5.47 11.90 -20.58
C ILE A 365 -6.78 11.39 -21.17
N SER A 366 -6.79 10.14 -21.60
CA SER A 366 -7.99 9.42 -21.96
C SER A 366 -7.94 8.00 -21.43
N SER A 367 -8.78 7.71 -20.45
CA SER A 367 -8.88 6.36 -19.86
C SER A 367 -9.35 5.30 -20.88
N SER A 368 -9.83 5.69 -22.07
CA SER A 368 -10.18 4.75 -23.14
C SER A 368 -9.00 4.29 -23.99
N GLN A 369 -7.82 4.88 -23.81
CA GLN A 369 -6.60 4.56 -24.55
C GLN A 369 -5.45 4.32 -23.59
N LYS A 370 -4.49 3.47 -23.94
CA LYS A 370 -3.29 3.27 -23.15
C LYS A 370 -2.27 4.36 -23.39
N ASN A 371 -1.47 4.68 -22.37
CA ASN A 371 -0.34 5.58 -22.48
C ASN A 371 0.81 5.15 -21.57
N GLU A 372 1.81 4.52 -22.14
CA GLU A 372 2.98 4.01 -21.42
C GLU A 372 3.92 5.10 -20.88
N SER A 373 3.74 6.35 -21.33
CA SER A 373 4.58 7.49 -20.92
C SER A 373 3.98 8.24 -19.73
N HIS A 374 2.66 8.22 -19.59
CA HIS A 374 2.00 9.10 -18.61
C HIS A 374 2.40 8.76 -17.17
N ASP A 375 2.60 7.49 -16.87
CA ASP A 375 2.96 7.03 -15.54
C ASP A 375 4.43 7.34 -15.16
N LEU A 376 5.20 7.99 -16.03
CA LEU A 376 6.47 8.64 -15.70
C LEU A 376 6.31 9.91 -14.87
N ARG A 377 5.09 10.41 -14.70
CA ARG A 377 4.76 11.59 -13.90
C ARG A 377 5.35 11.51 -12.49
N LEU A 378 5.23 10.36 -11.83
CA LEU A 378 5.79 10.14 -10.49
C LEU A 378 7.28 10.45 -10.44
N LEU A 379 8.08 9.85 -11.35
CA LEU A 379 9.52 10.07 -11.36
C LEU A 379 9.88 11.53 -11.64
N LYS A 380 9.13 12.18 -12.53
CA LYS A 380 9.38 13.58 -12.87
C LYS A 380 9.07 14.53 -11.72
N MET A 381 7.98 14.29 -10.98
CA MET A 381 7.64 15.06 -9.78
C MET A 381 8.72 14.92 -8.71
N VAL A 382 9.15 13.69 -8.45
CA VAL A 382 10.20 13.43 -7.45
C VAL A 382 11.51 14.07 -7.85
N GLU A 383 11.91 14.03 -9.14
CA GLU A 383 13.11 14.73 -9.63
C GLU A 383 13.04 16.22 -9.32
N THR A 384 11.89 16.85 -9.56
CA THR A 384 11.70 18.29 -9.32
C THR A 384 11.85 18.61 -7.83
N TYR A 385 11.18 17.87 -6.95
CA TYR A 385 11.27 18.11 -5.50
C TYR A 385 12.67 17.85 -4.94
N MET A 386 13.35 16.79 -5.40
CA MET A 386 14.73 16.52 -4.99
C MET A 386 15.65 17.65 -5.36
N GLY A 387 15.52 18.18 -6.59
CA GLY A 387 16.31 19.33 -7.04
C GLY A 387 16.15 20.53 -6.11
N ASP A 388 14.95 20.81 -5.67
CA ASP A 388 14.65 21.95 -4.79
C ASP A 388 15.14 21.73 -3.35
N ILE A 389 14.88 20.56 -2.77
CA ILE A 389 15.29 20.24 -1.39
C ILE A 389 16.81 20.29 -1.24
N PHE A 390 17.55 19.71 -2.17
CA PHE A 390 19.01 19.67 -2.07
C PHE A 390 19.68 21.03 -2.38
N LYS A 391 19.04 21.85 -3.21
CA LYS A 391 19.48 23.26 -3.37
C LYS A 391 19.34 24.04 -2.08
N ILE A 392 18.22 23.90 -1.37
CA ILE A 392 17.94 24.60 -0.12
C ILE A 392 18.89 24.14 1.01
N GLN A 393 19.18 22.83 1.07
CA GLN A 393 20.00 22.25 2.15
C GLN A 393 21.51 22.32 1.87
N HIS A 394 21.96 22.71 0.70
CA HIS A 394 23.35 22.66 0.23
C HIS A 394 24.04 21.29 0.44
N ILE A 395 23.25 20.21 0.56
CA ILE A 395 23.72 18.86 0.82
C ILE A 395 23.44 18.01 -0.42
N LYS A 396 24.51 17.49 -1.04
CA LYS A 396 24.40 16.47 -2.08
C LYS A 396 24.72 15.11 -1.46
N PRO A 397 23.73 14.20 -1.36
CA PRO A 397 23.99 12.87 -0.83
C PRO A 397 25.06 12.13 -1.65
N GLN A 398 25.89 11.37 -0.96
CA GLN A 398 26.98 10.58 -1.55
C GLN A 398 26.64 9.09 -1.65
N GLU A 399 25.53 8.69 -1.04
CA GLU A 399 25.04 7.32 -1.04
C GLU A 399 24.85 6.81 -2.47
N ALA A 400 25.40 5.63 -2.77
CA ALA A 400 25.37 5.09 -4.13
C ALA A 400 23.95 4.86 -4.63
N THR A 401 23.05 4.40 -3.74
CA THR A 401 21.61 4.22 -4.00
C THR A 401 20.97 5.53 -4.44
N PHE A 402 21.27 6.63 -3.75
CA PHE A 402 20.76 7.95 -4.11
C PHE A 402 21.31 8.44 -5.45
N VAL A 403 22.61 8.30 -5.65
CA VAL A 403 23.28 8.77 -6.88
C VAL A 403 22.73 8.07 -8.11
N GLU A 404 22.50 6.76 -8.03
CA GLU A 404 21.90 6.00 -9.13
C GLU A 404 20.42 6.36 -9.34
N ALA A 405 19.64 6.57 -8.28
CA ALA A 405 18.26 7.05 -8.41
C ALA A 405 18.21 8.43 -9.10
N ASP A 406 19.03 9.39 -8.69
CA ASP A 406 19.11 10.73 -9.28
C ASP A 406 19.49 10.67 -10.79
N LYS A 407 20.41 9.78 -11.17
CA LYS A 407 20.72 9.55 -12.57
C LYS A 407 19.53 9.06 -13.39
N VAL A 408 18.76 8.12 -12.86
CA VAL A 408 17.55 7.61 -13.53
C VAL A 408 16.53 8.73 -13.67
N LEU A 409 16.23 9.47 -12.59
CA LEU A 409 15.26 10.56 -12.58
C LEU A 409 15.59 11.64 -13.63
N LYS A 410 16.86 12.04 -13.77
CA LYS A 410 17.32 13.03 -14.76
C LYS A 410 17.22 12.57 -16.22
N LYS A 411 17.09 11.29 -16.47
CA LYS A 411 16.84 10.74 -17.81
C LYS A 411 15.38 10.83 -18.23
N VAL A 412 14.44 11.00 -17.29
CA VAL A 412 13.00 10.97 -17.55
C VAL A 412 12.56 12.17 -18.39
N VAL A 413 11.88 11.87 -19.49
CA VAL A 413 11.22 12.86 -20.35
C VAL A 413 9.71 12.72 -20.20
N TYR A 414 9.14 13.59 -19.38
CA TYR A 414 7.70 13.64 -19.13
C TYR A 414 7.09 14.95 -19.66
N GLY A 415 5.84 14.92 -20.07
CA GLY A 415 5.11 16.11 -20.57
C GLY A 415 5.40 16.45 -22.02
N VAL A 416 6.37 15.80 -22.66
CA VAL A 416 6.75 16.06 -24.06
C VAL A 416 5.96 15.20 -25.04
N SER A 417 5.49 14.04 -24.61
CA SER A 417 4.80 13.03 -25.41
C SER A 417 3.33 13.35 -25.73
N ILE A 418 2.76 14.47 -25.22
CA ILE A 418 1.32 14.62 -25.06
C ILE A 418 0.79 15.83 -25.82
N LYS A 419 1.55 16.40 -26.74
CA LYS A 419 1.18 17.70 -27.35
C LYS A 419 0.17 17.67 -28.49
N LYS A 420 -0.35 16.54 -28.92
CA LYS A 420 -1.35 16.54 -29.99
C LYS A 420 -2.58 15.72 -29.61
N GLU A 421 -3.68 16.41 -29.56
CA GLU A 421 -5.03 15.84 -29.53
C GLU A 421 -5.17 14.72 -30.53
N ASN A 422 -5.80 13.62 -30.11
CA ASN A 422 -6.26 12.50 -30.94
C ASN A 422 -5.20 11.54 -31.52
N LYS A 423 -3.94 11.62 -31.14
CA LYS A 423 -2.95 10.62 -31.56
C LYS A 423 -2.33 9.93 -30.36
N SER A 424 -1.98 8.69 -30.50
CA SER A 424 -1.53 7.79 -29.43
C SER A 424 -0.71 8.50 -28.36
N TYR A 425 -1.32 8.63 -27.18
CA TYR A 425 -0.67 9.15 -25.99
C TYR A 425 0.57 8.31 -25.72
N GLY A 426 1.72 8.95 -25.70
CA GLY A 426 2.99 8.30 -25.38
C GLY A 426 3.92 8.02 -26.54
N THR A 427 3.49 8.21 -27.79
CA THR A 427 4.39 8.22 -28.92
C THR A 427 4.41 9.58 -29.55
N LYS A 428 5.57 10.17 -29.67
CA LYS A 428 5.78 11.34 -30.51
C LYS A 428 6.10 10.91 -31.92
N GLU A 429 5.24 11.33 -32.83
CA GLU A 429 5.55 11.29 -34.25
C GLU A 429 6.60 12.31 -34.58
N ASN A 430 7.59 12.67 -34.10
CA ASN A 430 8.64 13.63 -34.43
C ASN A 430 9.57 13.95 -33.23
N LEU A 431 9.70 13.07 -32.25
CA LEU A 431 10.78 13.15 -31.29
C LEU A 431 12.00 12.43 -31.85
N THR A 432 13.11 13.12 -31.89
CA THR A 432 14.41 12.46 -31.91
C THR A 432 14.54 11.71 -30.60
N ILE A 433 14.27 10.40 -30.61
CA ILE A 433 14.40 9.55 -29.44
C ILE A 433 15.89 9.42 -29.14
N SER A 434 16.31 10.00 -28.05
CA SER A 434 17.66 9.80 -27.55
C SER A 434 17.71 8.46 -26.79
N PRO A 435 18.66 7.56 -27.11
CA PRO A 435 18.81 6.29 -26.39
C PRO A 435 19.19 6.48 -24.91
N THR A 436 19.61 7.69 -24.53
CA THR A 436 19.98 8.02 -23.16
C THR A 436 18.82 8.56 -22.31
N LYS A 437 17.62 8.66 -22.88
CA LYS A 437 16.44 9.21 -22.20
C LYS A 437 15.34 8.16 -22.02
N ILE A 438 14.52 8.37 -21.01
CA ILE A 438 13.40 7.50 -20.62
C ILE A 438 12.09 8.15 -21.07
N TYR A 439 11.34 7.45 -21.92
CA TYR A 439 10.10 7.96 -22.52
C TYR A 439 8.86 7.16 -22.14
N ASN A 440 9.01 6.00 -21.46
CA ASN A 440 7.92 5.13 -21.04
C ASN A 440 8.32 4.30 -19.83
N VAL A 441 7.34 3.61 -19.25
CA VAL A 441 7.54 2.79 -18.04
C VAL A 441 8.51 1.62 -18.25
N ASN A 442 8.59 1.06 -19.46
CA ASN A 442 9.55 -0.01 -19.78
C ASN A 442 10.99 0.52 -19.72
N GLY A 443 11.23 1.70 -20.29
CA GLY A 443 12.54 2.36 -20.22
C GLY A 443 12.92 2.69 -18.77
N ALA A 444 11.96 3.15 -17.95
CA ALA A 444 12.19 3.42 -16.54
C ALA A 444 12.58 2.13 -15.78
N TYR A 445 11.85 1.05 -16.01
CA TYR A 445 12.16 -0.24 -15.40
C TYR A 445 13.58 -0.73 -15.76
N LEU A 446 13.96 -0.67 -17.03
CA LEU A 446 15.29 -1.12 -17.48
C LEU A 446 16.42 -0.31 -16.87
N GLU A 447 16.28 0.99 -16.78
CA GLU A 447 17.26 1.87 -16.14
C GLU A 447 17.36 1.61 -14.62
N LEU A 448 16.23 1.44 -13.94
CA LEU A 448 16.21 1.07 -12.52
C LEU A 448 16.84 -0.31 -12.30
N LYS A 449 16.53 -1.31 -13.14
CA LYS A 449 17.16 -2.64 -13.10
C LYS A 449 18.68 -2.55 -13.27
N THR A 450 19.14 -1.68 -14.15
CA THR A 450 20.57 -1.44 -14.37
C THR A 450 21.22 -0.78 -13.16
N ALA A 451 20.56 0.21 -12.56
CA ALA A 451 21.03 0.88 -11.34
C ALA A 451 21.22 -0.10 -10.17
N LEU A 452 20.28 -1.05 -10.00
CA LEU A 452 20.38 -2.08 -8.97
C LEU A 452 21.52 -3.08 -9.16
N LYS A 453 22.06 -3.21 -10.37
CA LYS A 453 23.24 -4.04 -10.65
C LYS A 453 24.57 -3.36 -10.31
N ASN A 454 24.56 -2.08 -9.95
CA ASN A 454 25.77 -1.37 -9.57
C ASN A 454 26.36 -1.99 -8.27
N PRO A 455 27.63 -2.47 -8.28
CA PRO A 455 28.22 -3.10 -7.10
C PRO A 455 28.21 -2.23 -5.84
N LYS A 456 28.31 -0.91 -5.99
CA LYS A 456 28.26 0.04 -4.86
C LYS A 456 26.85 0.07 -4.23
N VAL A 457 25.80 0.02 -5.07
CA VAL A 457 24.40 -0.05 -4.59
C VAL A 457 24.15 -1.35 -3.86
N ILE A 458 24.64 -2.47 -4.41
CA ILE A 458 24.52 -3.79 -3.77
C ILE A 458 25.23 -3.80 -2.42
N ALA A 459 26.47 -3.34 -2.36
CA ALA A 459 27.26 -3.31 -1.12
C ALA A 459 26.59 -2.40 -0.06
N GLU A 460 26.11 -1.22 -0.45
CA GLU A 460 25.40 -0.31 0.45
C GLU A 460 24.11 -0.92 1.01
N ASN A 461 23.32 -1.58 0.18
CA ASN A 461 22.10 -2.26 0.61
C ASN A 461 22.41 -3.37 1.63
N GLN A 462 23.43 -4.18 1.38
CA GLN A 462 23.87 -5.21 2.31
C GLN A 462 24.33 -4.62 3.65
N ILE A 463 25.10 -3.54 3.65
CA ILE A 463 25.55 -2.85 4.87
C ILE A 463 24.35 -2.33 5.67
N ASN A 464 23.36 -1.76 4.99
CA ASN A 464 22.21 -1.16 5.65
C ASN A 464 21.25 -2.20 6.27
N TYR A 465 21.12 -3.39 5.68
CA TYR A 465 20.03 -4.32 6.00
C TYR A 465 20.43 -5.77 6.32
N SER A 466 21.68 -6.18 6.17
CA SER A 466 22.12 -7.59 6.30
C SER A 466 22.03 -8.22 7.70
N ARG A 467 21.51 -7.53 8.71
CA ARG A 467 21.35 -8.11 10.05
C ARG A 467 20.21 -9.13 10.05
N PHE A 468 20.54 -10.40 9.98
CA PHE A 468 19.60 -11.51 9.89
C PHE A 468 18.47 -11.49 10.93
N SER A 469 18.73 -10.97 12.14
CA SER A 469 17.73 -10.85 13.22
C SER A 469 16.58 -9.89 12.90
N ASN A 470 16.71 -9.05 11.88
CA ASN A 470 15.73 -8.05 11.49
C ASN A 470 15.01 -8.40 10.18
N LYS A 471 15.31 -9.53 9.57
CA LYS A 471 14.62 -10.02 8.38
C LYS A 471 13.24 -10.55 8.75
N LEU A 472 12.20 -10.09 8.04
CA LEU A 472 10.83 -10.58 8.18
C LEU A 472 10.60 -11.86 7.38
N GLY A 473 11.11 -11.92 6.18
CA GLY A 473 10.95 -13.04 5.26
C GLY A 473 11.49 -12.72 3.87
N ASP A 474 11.25 -13.63 2.96
CA ASP A 474 11.62 -13.55 1.55
C ASP A 474 10.37 -13.34 0.69
N LEU A 475 10.41 -12.36 -0.21
CA LEU A 475 9.33 -12.10 -1.17
C LEU A 475 9.84 -12.35 -2.59
N HIS A 476 9.35 -13.41 -3.20
CA HIS A 476 9.67 -13.79 -4.57
C HIS A 476 8.65 -13.24 -5.55
N VAL A 477 9.12 -12.50 -6.55
CA VAL A 477 8.33 -11.91 -7.64
C VAL A 477 8.82 -12.49 -8.95
N TYR A 478 7.91 -12.83 -9.86
CA TYR A 478 8.23 -13.57 -11.07
C TYR A 478 7.77 -12.84 -12.34
N ASP A 479 8.64 -12.76 -13.35
CA ASP A 479 8.33 -12.18 -14.66
C ASP A 479 7.51 -13.13 -15.56
N ASP A 480 7.43 -14.41 -15.23
CA ASP A 480 6.73 -15.43 -16.01
C ASP A 480 5.22 -15.50 -15.75
N GLY A 481 4.70 -14.67 -14.88
CA GLY A 481 3.27 -14.56 -14.59
C GLY A 481 2.78 -15.36 -13.40
N ARG A 482 3.66 -16.09 -12.72
CA ARG A 482 3.32 -16.74 -11.44
C ARG A 482 2.96 -15.72 -10.37
N ASP A 483 2.16 -16.14 -9.40
CA ASP A 483 1.86 -15.36 -8.20
C ASP A 483 3.14 -15.16 -7.36
N THR A 484 3.23 -14.02 -6.70
CA THR A 484 4.28 -13.76 -5.71
C THR A 484 4.21 -14.81 -4.60
N ARG A 485 5.39 -15.14 -4.05
CA ARG A 485 5.52 -16.07 -2.93
C ARG A 485 6.25 -15.38 -1.79
N TYR A 486 5.70 -15.46 -0.60
CA TYR A 486 6.30 -14.96 0.64
C TYR A 486 6.61 -16.14 1.56
N GLU A 487 7.85 -16.17 2.11
CA GLU A 487 8.36 -17.23 2.99
C GLU A 487 8.93 -16.69 4.30
#